data_99480542d790bcc42620127b181f721b
#
_entry.id   99480542d790bcc42620127b181f721b
#
_cell.length_a   1.000
_cell.length_b   1.000
_cell.length_c   1.000
_cell.angle_alpha   90.00
_cell.angle_beta   90.00
_cell.angle_gamma   90.00
#
_symmetry.space_group_name_H-M   'P 1'
#
loop_
_entity.id
_entity.type
_entity.pdbx_description
1 polymer ?
#
loop_
_entity_poly.entity_id
_entity_poly.type
_entity_poly.pdbx_seq_one_letter_code
_entity_poly.pdbx_strand_id
1 'polypeptide(L)'
;EPTKGIDAWSKRQLGMLLKQLKQQGITIIMVTHDVEFAAEVSDRCGLFFDHEITSLDVPEEFFCNNNYYTTAANRISRKVFDNTITCEEVIALCRQNGKKTDTSVQMQERR
;
A
#
# COMPACT_ATOMS: atom_id res chain seq x y z
N GLU A 1 -14.82 6.81 9.50
CA GLU A 1 -14.43 5.84 8.46
C GLU A 1 -15.01 6.20 7.09
N PRO A 2 -14.28 6.90 6.24
CA PRO A 2 -14.81 7.34 4.96
C PRO A 2 -15.02 6.20 3.95
N THR A 3 -14.41 5.04 4.19
CA THR A 3 -14.46 3.89 3.28
C THR A 3 -15.53 2.86 3.64
N LYS A 4 -16.22 3.05 4.75
CA LYS A 4 -17.25 2.11 5.22
C LYS A 4 -18.46 2.08 4.27
N GLY A 5 -18.78 0.88 3.78
CA GLY A 5 -19.96 0.67 2.93
C GLY A 5 -19.87 1.19 1.50
N ILE A 6 -18.68 1.56 1.02
CA ILE A 6 -18.47 1.98 -0.37
C ILE A 6 -17.72 0.90 -1.17
N ASP A 7 -18.00 0.85 -2.47
CA ASP A 7 -17.37 -0.07 -3.40
C ASP A 7 -15.94 0.37 -3.81
N ALA A 8 -15.22 -0.51 -4.51
CA ALA A 8 -13.86 -0.25 -4.93
C ALA A 8 -13.72 0.96 -5.88
N TRP A 9 -14.71 1.19 -6.74
CA TRP A 9 -14.70 2.33 -7.64
C TRP A 9 -14.83 3.65 -6.88
N SER A 10 -15.79 3.71 -5.94
CA SER A 10 -16.02 4.88 -5.08
C SER A 10 -14.83 5.16 -4.17
N LYS A 11 -14.13 4.12 -3.67
CA LYS A 11 -12.87 4.28 -2.93
C LYS A 11 -11.79 4.96 -3.77
N ARG A 12 -11.64 4.60 -5.03
CA ARG A 12 -10.70 5.27 -5.94
C ARG A 12 -11.02 6.74 -6.14
N GLN A 13 -12.31 7.05 -6.34
CA GLN A 13 -12.75 8.44 -6.47
C GLN A 13 -12.46 9.25 -5.20
N LEU A 14 -12.72 8.67 -4.03
CA LEU A 14 -12.39 9.27 -2.75
C LEU A 14 -10.88 9.50 -2.61
N GLY A 15 -10.07 8.52 -2.96
CA GLY A 15 -8.60 8.64 -2.92
C GLY A 15 -8.08 9.77 -3.82
N MET A 16 -8.62 9.89 -5.02
CA MET A 16 -8.27 10.99 -5.95
C MET A 16 -8.68 12.35 -5.40
N LEU A 17 -9.87 12.44 -4.81
CA LEU A 17 -10.34 13.68 -4.16
C LEU A 17 -9.43 14.09 -3.01
N LEU A 18 -9.05 13.16 -2.14
CA LEU A 18 -8.14 13.44 -1.02
C LEU A 18 -6.77 13.93 -1.52
N LYS A 19 -6.23 13.34 -2.57
CA LYS A 19 -4.98 13.79 -3.19
C LYS A 19 -5.08 15.19 -3.78
N GLN A 20 -6.20 15.52 -4.42
CA GLN A 20 -6.45 16.86 -4.95
C GLN A 20 -6.53 17.92 -3.82
N LEU A 21 -7.25 17.63 -2.75
CA LEU A 21 -7.36 18.51 -1.58
C LEU A 21 -5.99 18.76 -0.94
N LYS A 22 -5.17 17.71 -0.83
CA LYS A 22 -3.79 17.81 -0.35
C LYS A 22 -2.95 18.75 -1.23
N GLN A 23 -3.05 18.64 -2.56
CA GLN A 23 -2.34 19.51 -3.51
C GLN A 23 -2.75 20.99 -3.36
N GLN A 24 -3.97 21.25 -2.89
CA GLN A 24 -4.43 22.60 -2.57
C GLN A 24 -3.91 23.12 -1.21
N GLY A 25 -3.07 22.37 -0.51
CA GLY A 25 -2.52 22.74 0.78
C GLY A 25 -3.39 22.39 1.98
N ILE A 26 -4.42 21.56 1.81
CA ILE A 26 -5.32 21.15 2.90
C ILE A 26 -4.70 19.98 3.66
N THR A 27 -4.58 20.11 4.97
CA THR A 27 -4.19 19.01 5.87
C THR A 27 -5.40 18.14 6.17
N ILE A 28 -5.27 16.82 5.96
CA ILE A 28 -6.35 15.86 6.14
C ILE A 28 -5.95 14.85 7.20
N ILE A 29 -6.80 14.65 8.20
CA ILE A 29 -6.67 13.61 9.19
C ILE A 29 -7.84 12.64 8.98
N MET A 30 -7.52 11.36 8.80
CA MET A 30 -8.49 10.31 8.55
C MET A 30 -8.33 9.17 9.55
N VAL A 31 -9.44 8.68 10.08
CA VAL A 31 -9.47 7.47 10.93
C VAL A 31 -10.18 6.37 10.15
N THR A 32 -9.53 5.23 9.98
CA THR A 32 -10.09 4.10 9.23
C THR A 32 -9.50 2.76 9.69
N HIS A 33 -10.27 1.70 9.55
CA HIS A 33 -9.80 0.31 9.67
C HIS A 33 -9.37 -0.27 8.31
N ASP A 34 -9.57 0.45 7.22
CA ASP A 34 -9.19 0.03 5.88
C ASP A 34 -7.68 0.30 5.66
N VAL A 35 -6.87 -0.68 6.02
CA VAL A 35 -5.40 -0.57 5.93
C VAL A 35 -4.90 -0.42 4.50
N GLU A 36 -5.57 -1.05 3.53
CA GLU A 36 -5.24 -0.94 2.11
C GLU A 36 -5.43 0.50 1.62
N PHE A 37 -6.58 1.09 1.93
CA PHE A 37 -6.88 2.47 1.58
C PHE A 37 -5.92 3.45 2.28
N ALA A 38 -5.66 3.25 3.57
CA ALA A 38 -4.71 4.07 4.31
C ALA A 38 -3.31 4.01 3.71
N ALA A 39 -2.82 2.81 3.35
CA ALA A 39 -1.51 2.64 2.73
C ALA A 39 -1.39 3.35 1.38
N GLU A 40 -2.48 3.40 0.60
CA GLU A 40 -2.51 3.98 -0.74
C GLU A 40 -2.57 5.52 -0.74
N VAL A 41 -3.31 6.11 0.20
CA VAL A 41 -3.63 7.54 0.13
C VAL A 41 -2.91 8.41 1.16
N SER A 42 -2.35 7.82 2.21
CA SER A 42 -1.77 8.57 3.33
C SER A 42 -0.28 8.87 3.13
N ASP A 43 0.16 10.03 3.61
CA ASP A 43 1.59 10.35 3.70
C ASP A 43 2.22 9.81 4.98
N ARG A 44 1.43 9.74 6.04
CA ARG A 44 1.82 9.17 7.34
C ARG A 44 0.67 8.36 7.92
N CYS A 45 1.00 7.24 8.54
CA CYS A 45 0.06 6.39 9.24
C CYS A 45 0.43 6.31 10.71
N GLY A 46 -0.57 6.30 11.57
CA GLY A 46 -0.39 6.17 13.01
C GLY A 46 -1.33 5.12 13.60
N LEU A 47 -0.84 4.38 14.56
CA LEU A 47 -1.65 3.47 15.34
C LEU A 47 -2.20 4.20 16.57
N PHE A 48 -3.53 4.31 16.63
CA PHE A 48 -4.23 4.83 17.77
C PHE A 48 -4.66 3.69 18.70
N PHE A 49 -4.07 3.65 19.88
CA PHE A 49 -4.36 2.62 20.87
C PHE A 49 -4.29 3.23 22.28
N ASP A 50 -5.23 2.86 23.13
CA ASP A 50 -5.31 3.28 24.54
C ASP A 50 -5.19 4.81 24.72
N HIS A 51 -5.95 5.56 23.93
CA HIS A 51 -6.01 7.03 23.91
C HIS A 51 -4.73 7.75 23.45
N GLU A 52 -3.77 7.02 22.89
CA GLU A 52 -2.51 7.56 22.40
C GLU A 52 -2.19 7.11 20.97
N ILE A 53 -1.39 7.89 20.27
CA ILE A 53 -0.77 7.48 19.00
C ILE A 53 0.55 6.80 19.35
N THR A 54 0.57 5.47 19.29
CA THR A 54 1.70 4.65 19.75
C THR A 54 2.82 4.57 18.71
N SER A 55 2.50 4.75 17.42
CA SER A 55 3.49 4.82 16.36
C SER A 55 3.01 5.78 15.27
N LEU A 56 3.93 6.44 14.59
CA LEU A 56 3.62 7.37 13.52
C LEU A 56 4.77 7.38 12.51
N ASP A 57 4.57 6.76 11.36
CA ASP A 57 5.57 6.60 10.31
C ASP A 57 4.99 6.78 8.91
N VAL A 58 5.85 6.80 7.91
CA VAL A 58 5.42 6.70 6.50
C VAL A 58 4.76 5.31 6.28
N PRO A 59 3.80 5.19 5.36
CA PRO A 59 3.06 3.93 5.19
C PRO A 59 3.94 2.71 4.98
N GLU A 60 5.01 2.82 4.21
CA GLU A 60 5.94 1.72 3.95
C GLU A 60 6.54 1.17 5.24
N GLU A 61 7.08 2.02 6.09
CA GLU A 61 7.69 1.61 7.36
C GLU A 61 6.64 1.15 8.36
N PHE A 62 5.52 1.87 8.44
CA PHE A 62 4.44 1.55 9.38
C PHE A 62 3.87 0.15 9.14
N PHE A 63 3.52 -0.20 7.91
CA PHE A 63 2.91 -1.49 7.59
C PHE A 63 3.93 -2.64 7.48
N CYS A 64 5.17 -2.37 7.11
CA CYS A 64 6.22 -3.40 7.08
C CYS A 64 6.67 -3.81 8.49
N ASN A 65 6.75 -2.86 9.42
CA ASN A 65 7.21 -3.12 10.78
C ASN A 65 6.11 -3.62 11.71
N ASN A 66 4.84 -3.48 11.32
CA ASN A 66 3.70 -3.86 12.14
C ASN A 66 3.15 -5.23 11.74
N ASN A 67 3.29 -6.23 12.64
CA ASN A 67 2.82 -7.59 12.39
C ASN A 67 1.30 -7.76 12.46
N TYR A 68 0.60 -6.86 13.15
CA TYR A 68 -0.85 -6.94 13.36
C TYR A 68 -1.64 -6.15 12.33
N TYR A 69 -1.13 -4.99 11.94
CA TYR A 69 -1.80 -4.05 11.05
C TYR A 69 -0.96 -3.84 9.79
N THR A 70 -0.99 -4.83 8.90
CA THR A 70 -0.31 -4.74 7.61
C THR A 70 -1.26 -5.04 6.46
N THR A 71 -0.93 -4.59 5.26
CA THR A 71 -1.72 -4.87 4.07
C THR A 71 -1.67 -6.35 3.68
N ALA A 72 -2.69 -6.84 2.97
CA ALA A 72 -2.70 -8.18 2.43
C ALA A 72 -1.53 -8.40 1.45
N ALA A 73 -1.25 -7.40 0.61
CA ALA A 73 -0.13 -7.43 -0.33
C ALA A 73 1.22 -7.61 0.37
N ASN A 74 1.50 -6.83 1.43
CA ASN A 74 2.72 -6.99 2.23
C ASN A 74 2.80 -8.37 2.88
N ARG A 75 1.71 -8.86 3.46
CA ARG A 75 1.65 -10.16 4.12
C ARG A 75 1.97 -11.32 3.17
N ILE A 76 1.49 -11.25 1.93
CA ILE A 76 1.72 -12.26 0.89
C ILE A 76 3.15 -12.17 0.35
N SER A 77 3.65 -10.97 0.09
CA SER A 77 4.92 -10.72 -0.59
C SER A 77 6.15 -10.66 0.33
N ARG A 78 5.95 -10.63 1.64
CA ARG A 78 7.01 -10.42 2.66
C ARG A 78 8.20 -11.37 2.53
N LYS A 79 7.99 -12.59 2.06
CA LYS A 79 9.04 -13.59 1.86
C LYS A 79 9.82 -13.43 0.56
N VAL A 80 9.30 -12.66 -0.40
CA VAL A 80 9.83 -12.51 -1.75
C VAL A 80 10.33 -11.10 -2.00
N PHE A 81 9.57 -10.09 -1.56
CA PHE A 81 9.86 -8.68 -1.76
C PHE A 81 9.79 -7.93 -0.44
N ASP A 82 10.88 -7.27 -0.09
CA ASP A 82 10.91 -6.36 1.05
C ASP A 82 10.22 -5.04 0.70
N ASN A 83 9.58 -4.42 1.70
CA ASN A 83 8.98 -3.08 1.62
C ASN A 83 7.84 -2.90 0.60
N THR A 84 7.16 -3.94 0.19
CA THR A 84 5.95 -3.83 -0.63
C THR A 84 4.71 -3.81 0.25
N ILE A 85 3.83 -2.83 0.07
CA ILE A 85 2.61 -2.64 0.89
C ILE A 85 1.33 -2.57 0.07
N THR A 86 1.39 -2.34 -1.25
CA THR A 86 0.21 -2.30 -2.12
C THR A 86 0.21 -3.43 -3.13
N CYS A 87 -0.98 -3.84 -3.58
CA CYS A 87 -1.11 -4.84 -4.63
C CYS A 87 -0.44 -4.40 -5.94
N GLU A 88 -0.46 -3.11 -6.25
CA GLU A 88 0.17 -2.55 -7.45
C GLU A 88 1.68 -2.71 -7.43
N GLU A 89 2.32 -2.48 -6.27
CA GLU A 89 3.76 -2.71 -6.08
C GLU A 89 4.14 -4.18 -6.29
N VAL A 90 3.37 -5.10 -5.71
CA VAL A 90 3.60 -6.55 -5.88
C VAL A 90 3.44 -6.97 -7.34
N ILE A 91 2.40 -6.51 -8.02
CA ILE A 91 2.16 -6.79 -9.44
C ILE A 91 3.31 -6.27 -10.30
N ALA A 92 3.78 -5.04 -10.04
CA ALA A 92 4.91 -4.45 -10.77
C ALA A 92 6.19 -5.27 -10.62
N LEU A 93 6.53 -5.72 -9.41
CA LEU A 93 7.70 -6.56 -9.15
C LEU A 93 7.56 -7.96 -9.75
N CYS A 94 6.39 -8.57 -9.72
CA CYS A 94 6.13 -9.85 -10.39
C CYS A 94 6.31 -9.76 -11.91
N ARG A 95 5.87 -8.67 -12.53
CA ARG A 95 6.07 -8.42 -13.97
C ARG A 95 7.55 -8.25 -14.32
N GLN A 96 8.33 -7.56 -13.50
CA GLN A 96 9.77 -7.41 -13.70
C GLN A 96 10.49 -8.76 -13.60
N ASN A 97 10.15 -9.59 -12.64
CA ASN A 97 10.72 -10.93 -12.49
C ASN A 97 10.30 -11.86 -13.62
N GLY A 98 9.05 -11.80 -14.09
CA GLY A 98 8.56 -12.54 -15.26
C GLY A 98 9.35 -12.21 -16.53
N LYS A 99 9.62 -10.93 -16.80
CA LYS A 99 10.45 -10.49 -17.94
C LYS A 99 11.88 -11.02 -17.86
N LYS A 100 12.49 -11.04 -16.69
CA LYS A 100 13.83 -11.62 -16.51
C LYS A 100 13.86 -13.11 -16.82
N THR A 101 12.84 -13.85 -16.42
CA THR A 101 12.70 -15.28 -16.69
C THR A 101 12.54 -15.55 -18.18
N ASP A 102 11.70 -14.79 -18.87
CA ASP A 102 11.50 -14.91 -20.31
C ASP A 102 12.78 -14.62 -21.10
N THR A 103 13.54 -13.62 -20.68
CA THR A 103 14.84 -13.30 -21.32
C THR A 103 15.86 -14.41 -21.15
N SER A 104 15.91 -15.04 -19.97
CA SER A 104 16.83 -16.16 -19.71
C SER A 104 16.45 -17.43 -20.50
N VAL A 105 15.16 -17.70 -20.64
CA VAL A 105 14.65 -18.81 -21.48
C VAL A 105 14.97 -18.57 -22.96
N GLN A 106 14.78 -17.36 -23.47
CA GLN A 106 15.14 -17.03 -24.84
C GLN A 106 16.65 -17.16 -25.12
N MET A 107 17.49 -16.84 -24.16
CA MET A 107 18.93 -17.03 -24.29
C MET A 107 19.34 -18.52 -24.32
N GLN A 108 18.62 -19.40 -23.62
CA GLN A 108 18.84 -20.85 -23.66
C GLN A 108 18.37 -21.49 -24.97
N GLU A 109 17.28 -21.01 -25.57
CA GLU A 109 16.79 -21.49 -26.86
C GLU A 109 17.68 -21.10 -28.05
N ARG A 110 18.49 -20.06 -27.93
CA ARG A 110 19.45 -19.60 -28.97
C ARG A 110 20.80 -20.35 -28.96
N ARG A 111 21.01 -21.20 -27.99
CA ARG A 111 22.17 -22.09 -27.90
C ARG A 111 21.86 -23.49 -28.44
#